data_91556e2cdd65e87664580c595512b03b
#
_entry.id   91556e2cdd65e87664580c595512b03b
#
_cell.length_a   1.000
_cell.length_b   1.000
_cell.length_c   1.000
_cell.angle_alpha   90.00
_cell.angle_beta   90.00
_cell.angle_gamma   90.00
#
_symmetry.space_group_name_H-M   'P 1'
#
loop_
_entity.id
_entity.type
_entity.pdbx_description
1 polymer ?
#
loop_
_entity_poly.entity_id
_entity_poly.type
_entity_poly.pdbx_seq_one_letter_code
_entity_poly.pdbx_strand_id
1 'polypeptide(L)'
;YKRQIMYISMKTYSKKFLVTFFFSMLPMLLMSCSMDPEKASFSISGNLEKLQIGNDGFTEVYSIKSNTEWKFVNETDQSWVTISPAKGSGNGTVTITANANTGTGRTAVFRVVPNGVKTQEIEIIQGNSYIPTTDGEFPIIAWTGVEADKSLEKFPVMKASGINIYLGWYDDLETTLKVLDAA
;
A
#
# COMPACT_ATOMS: atom_id res chain seq x y z
N TYR A 1 24.69 -29.15 80.47
CA TYR A 1 24.06 -30.29 79.77
C TYR A 1 22.92 -29.85 78.85
N LYS A 2 22.04 -28.93 79.23
CA LYS A 2 20.91 -28.46 78.40
C LYS A 2 21.31 -27.60 77.17
N ARG A 3 22.44 -26.89 77.23
CA ARG A 3 22.91 -26.03 76.12
C ARG A 3 23.52 -26.83 74.95
N GLN A 4 24.13 -27.97 75.22
CA GLN A 4 24.69 -28.79 74.11
C GLN A 4 23.64 -29.55 73.31
N ILE A 5 22.54 -29.97 73.90
CA ILE A 5 21.44 -30.66 73.20
C ILE A 5 20.72 -29.73 72.25
N MET A 6 20.59 -28.45 72.61
CA MET A 6 19.90 -27.43 71.78
C MET A 6 20.74 -27.03 70.55
N TYR A 7 22.07 -27.06 70.68
CA TYR A 7 22.99 -26.74 69.58
C TYR A 7 23.06 -27.85 68.52
N ILE A 8 22.97 -29.10 68.91
CA ILE A 8 22.95 -30.25 67.99
C ILE A 8 21.59 -30.31 67.21
N SER A 9 20.48 -29.94 67.89
CA SER A 9 19.15 -29.92 67.26
C SER A 9 19.03 -28.84 66.19
N MET A 10 19.63 -27.66 66.39
CA MET A 10 19.59 -26.58 65.38
C MET A 10 20.50 -26.85 64.18
N LYS A 11 21.60 -27.56 64.34
CA LYS A 11 22.49 -27.91 63.23
C LYS A 11 21.89 -28.95 62.26
N THR A 12 21.04 -29.82 62.76
CA THR A 12 20.36 -30.86 61.98
C THR A 12 19.16 -30.30 61.22
N TYR A 13 18.47 -29.28 61.74
CA TYR A 13 17.33 -28.60 61.08
C TYR A 13 17.80 -27.72 59.92
N SER A 14 18.93 -27.06 60.08
CA SER A 14 19.50 -26.16 59.07
C SER A 14 19.85 -26.89 57.78
N LYS A 15 20.41 -28.07 57.85
CA LYS A 15 20.80 -28.85 56.61
C LYS A 15 19.58 -29.43 55.87
N LYS A 16 18.56 -29.85 56.56
CA LYS A 16 17.31 -30.34 55.92
C LYS A 16 16.48 -29.19 55.29
N PHE A 17 16.50 -28.03 55.89
CA PHE A 17 15.80 -26.85 55.38
C PHE A 17 16.51 -26.29 54.12
N LEU A 18 17.83 -26.30 54.11
CA LEU A 18 18.60 -25.80 52.98
C LEU A 18 18.45 -26.70 51.72
N VAL A 19 18.44 -28.03 51.92
CA VAL A 19 18.28 -28.99 50.80
C VAL A 19 16.85 -28.93 50.24
N THR A 20 15.84 -28.75 51.06
CA THR A 20 14.43 -28.66 50.60
C THR A 20 14.17 -27.32 49.91
N PHE A 21 14.82 -26.24 50.30
CA PHE A 21 14.68 -24.93 49.66
C PHE A 21 15.39 -24.92 48.28
N PHE A 22 16.56 -25.55 48.16
CA PHE A 22 17.23 -25.69 46.87
C PHE A 22 16.47 -26.59 45.88
N PHE A 23 15.80 -27.64 46.37
CA PHE A 23 15.04 -28.55 45.50
C PHE A 23 13.68 -27.96 45.04
N SER A 24 13.10 -27.02 45.80
CA SER A 24 11.86 -26.37 45.45
C SER A 24 12.06 -25.16 44.50
N MET A 25 13.27 -24.56 44.50
CA MET A 25 13.62 -23.44 43.66
C MET A 25 14.21 -23.85 42.28
N LEU A 26 14.67 -25.08 42.16
CA LEU A 26 15.26 -25.62 40.93
C LEU A 26 14.25 -25.74 39.77
N PRO A 27 12.97 -26.12 39.93
CA PRO A 27 12.04 -26.12 38.83
C PRO A 27 11.58 -24.72 38.39
N MET A 28 11.74 -23.68 39.21
CA MET A 28 11.35 -22.33 38.85
C MET A 28 12.38 -21.61 37.96
N LEU A 29 13.62 -22.10 37.91
CA LEU A 29 14.67 -21.60 37.01
C LEU A 29 14.64 -22.26 35.63
N LEU A 30 13.85 -23.31 35.41
CA LEU A 30 13.72 -23.99 34.13
C LEU A 30 12.47 -23.60 33.34
N MET A 31 11.64 -22.70 33.88
CA MET A 31 10.68 -21.97 33.06
C MET A 31 11.41 -20.82 32.35
N SER A 32 12.42 -21.18 31.56
CA SER A 32 12.84 -20.37 30.43
C SER A 32 11.64 -20.34 29.51
N CYS A 33 10.86 -19.29 29.61
CA CYS A 33 9.90 -18.94 28.56
C CYS A 33 10.73 -18.75 27.29
N SER A 34 10.83 -19.78 26.46
CA SER A 34 11.29 -19.64 25.10
C SER A 34 10.23 -18.80 24.41
N MET A 35 10.34 -17.48 24.53
CA MET A 35 9.70 -16.59 23.59
C MET A 35 10.33 -16.93 22.24
N ASP A 36 9.66 -17.75 21.45
CA ASP A 36 9.98 -17.81 20.05
C ASP A 36 9.96 -16.36 19.54
N PRO A 37 11.05 -15.89 18.89
CA PRO A 37 11.08 -14.53 18.39
C PRO A 37 9.88 -14.34 17.47
N GLU A 38 9.03 -13.35 17.80
CA GLU A 38 7.85 -13.05 17.01
C GLU A 38 8.28 -12.84 15.55
N LYS A 39 7.67 -13.61 14.64
CA LYS A 39 8.01 -13.54 13.22
C LYS A 39 7.79 -12.11 12.71
N ALA A 40 8.79 -11.58 11.99
CA ALA A 40 8.71 -10.26 11.38
C ALA A 40 7.46 -10.16 10.49
N SER A 41 6.70 -9.09 10.64
CA SER A 41 5.45 -8.83 9.93
C SER A 41 5.37 -7.38 9.47
N PHE A 42 4.80 -7.18 8.28
CA PHE A 42 4.55 -5.87 7.72
C PHE A 42 3.30 -5.91 6.85
N SER A 43 2.44 -4.91 6.98
CA SER A 43 1.34 -4.65 6.08
C SER A 43 1.04 -3.16 6.02
N ILE A 44 0.56 -2.69 4.87
CA ILE A 44 0.09 -1.33 4.64
C ILE A 44 -1.38 -1.38 4.23
N SER A 45 -2.18 -0.41 4.70
CA SER A 45 -3.59 -0.33 4.35
C SER A 45 -3.80 0.00 2.87
N GLY A 46 -4.92 -0.50 2.30
CA GLY A 46 -5.26 -0.29 0.89
C GLY A 46 -4.53 -1.24 -0.07
N ASN A 47 -4.95 -1.22 -1.32
CA ASN A 47 -4.28 -1.93 -2.40
C ASN A 47 -3.32 -0.97 -3.10
N LEU A 48 -2.05 -0.97 -2.67
CA LEU A 48 -1.02 -0.08 -3.19
C LEU A 48 -0.12 -0.72 -4.26
N GLU A 49 -0.34 -1.99 -4.61
CA GLU A 49 0.44 -2.62 -5.69
C GLU A 49 0.38 -1.81 -6.98
N LYS A 50 -0.81 -1.23 -7.27
CA LYS A 50 -1.01 -0.33 -8.38
C LYS A 50 -1.97 0.81 -7.99
N LEU A 51 -1.41 1.95 -7.59
CA LEU A 51 -2.17 3.13 -7.19
C LEU A 51 -2.36 4.07 -8.38
N GLN A 52 -3.60 4.21 -8.84
CA GLN A 52 -3.96 5.19 -9.87
C GLN A 52 -4.49 6.46 -9.22
N ILE A 53 -3.94 7.61 -9.61
CA ILE A 53 -4.31 8.93 -9.08
C ILE A 53 -4.67 9.90 -10.21
N GLY A 54 -5.54 10.85 -9.89
CA GLY A 54 -5.96 11.90 -10.83
C GLY A 54 -4.88 12.95 -11.09
N ASN A 55 -5.14 13.82 -12.06
CA ASN A 55 -4.21 14.88 -12.48
C ASN A 55 -4.14 16.06 -11.51
N ASP A 56 -5.16 16.30 -10.68
CA ASP A 56 -5.26 17.48 -9.82
C ASP A 56 -4.33 17.49 -8.61
N GLY A 57 -3.46 16.48 -8.53
CA GLY A 57 -2.66 16.22 -7.35
C GLY A 57 -3.32 15.20 -6.42
N PHE A 58 -2.56 14.74 -5.44
CA PHE A 58 -3.00 13.68 -4.56
C PHE A 58 -2.34 13.81 -3.19
N THR A 59 -3.10 13.59 -2.14
CA THR A 59 -2.56 13.45 -0.77
C THR A 59 -3.45 12.51 0.01
N GLU A 60 -2.89 11.39 0.45
CA GLU A 60 -3.62 10.40 1.23
C GLU A 60 -2.71 9.75 2.29
N VAL A 61 -3.32 9.36 3.42
CA VAL A 61 -2.64 8.76 4.56
C VAL A 61 -2.95 7.27 4.61
N TYR A 62 -1.92 6.45 4.70
CA TYR A 62 -1.98 5.00 4.80
C TYR A 62 -1.44 4.52 6.14
N SER A 63 -2.14 3.56 6.75
CA SER A 63 -1.72 2.95 8.01
C SER A 63 -0.78 1.79 7.78
N ILE A 64 0.29 1.72 8.56
CA ILE A 64 1.23 0.61 8.59
C ILE A 64 1.02 -0.20 9.88
N LYS A 65 0.93 -1.51 9.74
CA LYS A 65 1.02 -2.47 10.84
C LYS A 65 2.29 -3.28 10.67
N SER A 66 3.21 -3.18 11.62
CA SER A 66 4.50 -3.87 11.57
C SER A 66 5.04 -4.09 12.98
N ASN A 67 5.84 -5.12 13.16
CA ASN A 67 6.67 -5.33 14.36
C ASN A 67 8.17 -5.19 14.06
N THR A 68 8.51 -4.62 12.90
CA THR A 68 9.89 -4.45 12.45
C THR A 68 10.14 -3.08 11.83
N GLU A 69 11.40 -2.77 11.50
CA GLU A 69 11.76 -1.57 10.75
C GLU A 69 11.34 -1.69 9.28
N TRP A 70 11.03 -0.57 8.66
CA TRP A 70 10.64 -0.49 7.26
C TRP A 70 11.15 0.80 6.61
N LYS A 71 11.34 0.74 5.30
CA LYS A 71 11.70 1.91 4.49
C LYS A 71 11.07 1.86 3.11
N PHE A 72 10.81 3.03 2.54
CA PHE A 72 10.41 3.23 1.16
C PHE A 72 11.62 3.73 0.36
N VAL A 73 11.86 3.14 -0.79
CA VAL A 73 12.94 3.52 -1.72
C VAL A 73 12.29 3.93 -3.03
N ASN A 74 12.57 5.15 -3.49
CA ASN A 74 12.12 5.63 -4.80
C ASN A 74 13.04 5.03 -5.88
N GLU A 75 12.54 4.04 -6.62
CA GLU A 75 13.33 3.32 -7.63
C GLU A 75 13.45 4.10 -8.95
N THR A 76 12.53 5.00 -9.22
CA THR A 76 12.48 5.75 -10.48
C THR A 76 13.04 7.17 -10.35
N ASP A 77 13.48 7.56 -9.14
CA ASP A 77 13.99 8.89 -8.81
C ASP A 77 13.06 10.04 -9.24
N GLN A 78 11.76 9.80 -9.19
CA GLN A 78 10.74 10.78 -9.57
C GLN A 78 10.48 11.76 -8.42
N SER A 79 10.60 13.06 -8.69
CA SER A 79 10.40 14.13 -7.69
C SER A 79 8.95 14.60 -7.56
N TRP A 80 8.06 14.20 -8.48
CA TRP A 80 6.66 14.65 -8.48
C TRP A 80 5.79 13.95 -7.44
N VAL A 81 6.28 12.84 -6.86
CA VAL A 81 5.60 12.08 -5.82
C VAL A 81 6.54 11.77 -4.67
N THR A 82 6.03 11.86 -3.45
CA THR A 82 6.77 11.60 -2.23
C THR A 82 5.98 10.70 -1.28
N ILE A 83 6.70 9.89 -0.51
CA ILE A 83 6.16 9.11 0.59
C ILE A 83 6.85 9.57 1.88
N SER A 84 6.07 10.04 2.83
CA SER A 84 6.60 10.59 4.08
C SER A 84 5.84 10.05 5.31
N PRO A 85 6.54 9.57 6.36
CA PRO A 85 7.99 9.40 6.43
C PRO A 85 8.49 8.26 5.52
N ALA A 86 9.71 8.41 4.96
CA ALA A 86 10.29 7.40 4.08
C ALA A 86 10.83 6.17 4.83
N LYS A 87 10.87 6.18 6.15
CA LYS A 87 11.29 5.06 7.01
C LYS A 87 10.64 5.16 8.39
N GLY A 88 10.51 4.01 9.05
CA GLY A 88 9.97 3.92 10.40
C GLY A 88 10.22 2.56 11.04
N SER A 89 9.64 2.35 12.22
CA SER A 89 9.69 1.09 12.95
C SER A 89 8.36 0.84 13.64
N GLY A 90 7.90 -0.40 13.63
CA GLY A 90 6.62 -0.77 14.19
C GLY A 90 5.42 -0.18 13.44
N ASN A 91 4.29 -0.06 14.12
CA ASN A 91 3.08 0.54 13.57
C ASN A 91 3.27 2.03 13.32
N GLY A 92 2.62 2.56 12.29
CA GLY A 92 2.71 3.96 11.94
C GLY A 92 1.77 4.36 10.82
N THR A 93 1.99 5.55 10.28
CA THR A 93 1.29 6.04 9.10
C THR A 93 2.30 6.64 8.12
N VAL A 94 1.98 6.59 6.85
CA VAL A 94 2.71 7.29 5.79
C VAL A 94 1.72 8.09 4.97
N THR A 95 2.18 9.24 4.49
CA THR A 95 1.43 10.09 3.56
C THR A 95 2.06 9.99 2.19
N ILE A 96 1.27 9.64 1.19
CA ILE A 96 1.65 9.71 -0.21
C ILE A 96 1.14 11.04 -0.75
N THR A 97 2.04 11.87 -1.29
CA THR A 97 1.70 13.16 -1.88
C THR A 97 2.24 13.20 -3.30
N ALA A 98 1.40 13.58 -4.26
CA ALA A 98 1.79 13.81 -5.65
C ALA A 98 1.35 15.18 -6.12
N ASN A 99 2.24 15.87 -6.85
CA ASN A 99 1.94 17.16 -7.46
C ASN A 99 0.94 17.00 -8.62
N ALA A 100 0.20 18.05 -8.92
CA ALA A 100 -0.66 18.08 -10.11
C ALA A 100 0.16 17.82 -11.40
N ASN A 101 -0.48 17.19 -12.37
CA ASN A 101 0.10 16.87 -13.67
C ASN A 101 -0.73 17.51 -14.80
N THR A 102 -0.13 18.46 -15.48
CA THR A 102 -0.72 19.11 -16.66
C THR A 102 -0.21 18.53 -17.97
N GLY A 103 0.65 17.51 -17.91
CA GLY A 103 1.26 16.86 -19.07
C GLY A 103 0.73 15.46 -19.33
N THR A 104 1.53 14.67 -20.00
CA THR A 104 1.27 13.25 -20.27
C THR A 104 1.29 12.43 -18.99
N GLY A 105 0.65 11.26 -19.03
CA GLY A 105 0.69 10.30 -17.92
C GLY A 105 2.12 9.97 -17.48
N ARG A 106 2.31 9.75 -16.20
CA ARG A 106 3.61 9.43 -15.58
C ARG A 106 3.49 8.36 -14.53
N THR A 107 4.56 7.62 -14.32
CA THR A 107 4.62 6.51 -13.37
C THR A 107 5.83 6.66 -12.46
N ALA A 108 5.65 6.33 -11.19
CA ALA A 108 6.73 6.20 -10.23
C ALA A 108 6.62 4.85 -9.52
N VAL A 109 7.76 4.25 -9.23
CA VAL A 109 7.85 2.97 -8.53
C VAL A 109 8.61 3.16 -7.21
N PHE A 110 7.97 2.75 -6.13
CA PHE A 110 8.58 2.69 -4.81
C PHE A 110 8.70 1.24 -4.38
N ARG A 111 9.83 0.90 -3.78
CA ARG A 111 10.03 -0.39 -3.14
C ARG A 111 9.92 -0.23 -1.63
N VAL A 112 9.02 -1.00 -1.03
CA VAL A 112 8.90 -1.14 0.43
C VAL A 112 9.81 -2.26 0.88
N VAL A 113 10.73 -1.95 1.79
CA VAL A 113 11.74 -2.88 2.31
C VAL A 113 11.58 -3.02 3.82
N PRO A 114 10.70 -3.91 4.30
CA PRO A 114 10.61 -4.24 5.72
C PRO A 114 11.75 -5.18 6.11
N ASN A 115 12.28 -5.04 7.32
CA ASN A 115 13.32 -5.93 7.82
C ASN A 115 12.75 -7.32 8.13
N GLY A 116 13.33 -8.38 7.55
CA GLY A 116 12.88 -9.77 7.77
C GLY A 116 11.58 -10.16 7.07
N VAL A 117 11.00 -9.30 6.22
CA VAL A 117 9.80 -9.57 5.43
C VAL A 117 10.09 -9.35 3.94
N LYS A 118 9.36 -10.06 3.06
CA LYS A 118 9.49 -9.89 1.62
C LYS A 118 9.23 -8.44 1.21
N THR A 119 10.07 -7.90 0.34
CA THR A 119 9.89 -6.58 -0.27
C THR A 119 8.62 -6.53 -1.13
N GLN A 120 7.98 -5.38 -1.18
CA GLN A 120 6.79 -5.11 -1.99
C GLN A 120 7.07 -3.90 -2.88
N GLU A 121 6.43 -3.84 -4.02
CA GLU A 121 6.47 -2.69 -4.91
C GLU A 121 5.14 -1.95 -4.88
N ILE A 122 5.23 -0.63 -4.97
CA ILE A 122 4.10 0.29 -5.12
C ILE A 122 4.32 1.02 -6.42
N GLU A 123 3.47 0.77 -7.40
CA GLU A 123 3.43 1.50 -8.66
C GLU A 123 2.40 2.63 -8.53
N ILE A 124 2.84 3.89 -8.67
CA ILE A 124 1.97 5.06 -8.63
C ILE A 124 1.87 5.62 -10.05
N ILE A 125 0.67 5.60 -10.60
CA ILE A 125 0.36 6.05 -11.95
C ILE A 125 -0.48 7.31 -11.85
N GLN A 126 0.00 8.40 -12.44
CA GLN A 126 -0.72 9.66 -12.52
C GLN A 126 -0.92 10.09 -13.98
N GLY A 127 -2.15 10.49 -14.28
CA GLY A 127 -2.52 10.91 -15.60
C GLY A 127 -3.19 9.81 -16.39
N ASN A 128 -3.66 10.16 -17.56
CA ASN A 128 -4.56 9.37 -18.35
C ASN A 128 -4.17 7.91 -18.54
N SER A 129 -4.73 7.02 -17.70
CA SER A 129 -5.19 5.80 -18.30
C SER A 129 -6.58 6.10 -18.89
N TYR A 130 -6.51 6.65 -20.09
CA TYR A 130 -7.59 6.57 -21.04
C TYR A 130 -8.98 7.12 -20.63
N ILE A 131 -9.14 8.44 -20.68
CA ILE A 131 -10.25 9.08 -21.37
C ILE A 131 -9.77 10.49 -21.71
N PRO A 132 -9.68 10.92 -22.96
CA PRO A 132 -9.48 12.34 -23.29
C PRO A 132 -10.77 13.08 -22.93
N THR A 133 -10.90 13.47 -21.68
CA THR A 133 -11.85 14.52 -21.32
C THR A 133 -11.10 15.83 -21.50
N THR A 134 -11.25 16.44 -22.64
CA THR A 134 -11.05 17.87 -22.74
C THR A 134 -12.00 18.51 -21.74
N ASP A 135 -11.45 19.29 -20.80
CA ASP A 135 -12.18 20.21 -19.93
C ASP A 135 -13.00 19.62 -18.77
N GLY A 136 -12.63 18.47 -18.22
CA GLY A 136 -13.25 17.92 -17.01
C GLY A 136 -14.69 17.40 -17.22
N GLU A 137 -15.10 17.22 -18.46
CA GLU A 137 -16.40 16.66 -18.78
C GLU A 137 -16.46 15.15 -18.54
N PHE A 138 -17.54 14.69 -17.95
CA PHE A 138 -17.78 13.26 -17.76
C PHE A 138 -17.98 12.58 -19.11
N PRO A 139 -17.29 11.45 -19.43
CA PRO A 139 -17.41 10.81 -20.73
C PRO A 139 -18.81 10.23 -20.93
N ILE A 140 -19.54 10.79 -21.86
CA ILE A 140 -20.82 10.26 -22.32
C ILE A 140 -20.59 9.52 -23.62
N ILE A 141 -20.76 8.19 -23.59
CA ILE A 141 -20.47 7.30 -24.71
C ILE A 141 -21.76 7.05 -25.50
N ALA A 142 -21.77 7.36 -26.78
CA ALA A 142 -22.80 6.88 -27.70
C ALA A 142 -22.40 5.52 -28.27
N TRP A 143 -23.22 4.52 -28.02
CA TRP A 143 -22.97 3.12 -28.40
C TRP A 143 -23.51 2.78 -29.81
N THR A 144 -24.47 3.52 -30.34
CA THR A 144 -25.08 3.26 -31.63
C THR A 144 -24.38 4.05 -32.73
N GLY A 145 -23.96 3.34 -33.79
CA GLY A 145 -23.31 3.95 -34.94
C GLY A 145 -24.17 4.98 -35.65
N VAL A 146 -23.54 6.11 -36.00
CA VAL A 146 -24.11 7.04 -36.97
C VAL A 146 -23.72 6.55 -38.36
N GLU A 147 -24.67 6.51 -39.29
CA GLU A 147 -24.38 6.20 -40.69
C GLU A 147 -23.36 7.22 -41.24
N ALA A 148 -22.34 6.75 -41.96
CA ALA A 148 -21.24 7.59 -42.42
C ALA A 148 -21.67 8.81 -43.26
N ASP A 149 -22.72 8.68 -44.02
CA ASP A 149 -23.30 9.76 -44.84
C ASP A 149 -24.02 10.83 -44.02
N LYS A 150 -24.36 10.52 -42.75
CA LYS A 150 -25.02 11.43 -41.83
C LYS A 150 -24.09 11.97 -40.72
N SER A 151 -22.81 11.61 -40.74
CA SER A 151 -21.86 11.99 -39.68
C SER A 151 -21.70 13.50 -39.54
N LEU A 152 -21.58 14.25 -40.63
CA LEU A 152 -21.45 15.71 -40.64
C LEU A 152 -22.69 16.43 -40.02
N GLU A 153 -23.87 15.83 -40.13
CA GLU A 153 -25.09 16.35 -39.54
C GLU A 153 -25.24 15.98 -38.07
N LYS A 154 -24.91 14.76 -37.72
CA LYS A 154 -25.23 14.18 -36.41
C LYS A 154 -24.18 14.47 -35.35
N PHE A 155 -22.88 14.51 -35.66
CA PHE A 155 -21.87 14.76 -34.67
C PHE A 155 -21.98 16.12 -33.96
N PRO A 156 -22.29 17.24 -34.65
CA PRO A 156 -22.52 18.50 -33.96
C PRO A 156 -23.70 18.45 -32.99
N VAL A 157 -24.76 17.72 -33.32
CA VAL A 157 -25.95 17.55 -32.47
C VAL A 157 -25.58 16.69 -31.24
N MET A 158 -24.83 15.62 -31.44
CA MET A 158 -24.37 14.75 -30.34
C MET A 158 -23.44 15.49 -29.38
N LYS A 159 -22.49 16.27 -29.92
CA LYS A 159 -21.62 17.13 -29.13
C LYS A 159 -22.38 18.17 -28.32
N ALA A 160 -23.35 18.83 -28.94
CA ALA A 160 -24.26 19.80 -28.27
C ALA A 160 -25.10 19.15 -27.18
N SER A 161 -25.33 17.83 -27.26
CA SER A 161 -26.03 17.03 -26.24
C SER A 161 -25.11 16.47 -25.16
N GLY A 162 -23.82 16.87 -25.15
CA GLY A 162 -22.83 16.42 -24.15
C GLY A 162 -22.21 15.06 -24.45
N ILE A 163 -22.45 14.46 -25.63
CA ILE A 163 -21.80 13.20 -26.02
C ILE A 163 -20.38 13.52 -26.50
N ASN A 164 -19.39 13.03 -25.80
CA ASN A 164 -17.97 13.33 -26.05
C ASN A 164 -17.13 12.10 -26.43
N ILE A 165 -17.71 10.91 -26.40
CA ILE A 165 -17.11 9.68 -26.94
C ILE A 165 -18.12 9.01 -27.85
N TYR A 166 -17.68 8.64 -29.04
CA TYR A 166 -18.48 7.97 -30.04
C TYR A 166 -17.82 6.63 -30.42
N LEU A 167 -18.59 5.55 -30.38
CA LEU A 167 -18.15 4.23 -30.82
C LEU A 167 -18.96 3.83 -32.04
N GLY A 168 -18.33 3.77 -33.19
CA GLY A 168 -18.89 3.30 -34.44
C GLY A 168 -18.18 2.10 -34.98
N TRP A 169 -18.88 1.30 -35.76
CA TRP A 169 -18.34 0.11 -36.42
C TRP A 169 -18.46 0.33 -37.93
N TYR A 170 -17.33 0.37 -38.63
CA TYR A 170 -17.27 0.58 -40.06
C TYR A 170 -16.43 -0.52 -40.73
N ASP A 171 -16.88 -1.03 -41.86
CA ASP A 171 -16.32 -2.20 -42.52
C ASP A 171 -15.06 -1.88 -43.35
N ASP A 172 -14.83 -0.58 -43.61
CA ASP A 172 -13.69 -0.15 -44.44
C ASP A 172 -12.99 1.11 -43.90
N LEU A 173 -11.73 1.28 -44.30
CA LEU A 173 -10.88 2.37 -43.86
C LEU A 173 -11.36 3.75 -44.38
N GLU A 174 -11.86 3.81 -45.62
CA GLU A 174 -12.30 5.07 -46.22
C GLU A 174 -13.51 5.64 -45.48
N THR A 175 -14.49 4.81 -45.16
CA THR A 175 -15.64 5.15 -44.34
C THR A 175 -15.23 5.58 -42.92
N THR A 176 -14.29 4.85 -42.32
CA THR A 176 -13.74 5.18 -41.01
C THR A 176 -13.08 6.56 -40.98
N LEU A 177 -12.22 6.86 -41.98
CA LEU A 177 -11.55 8.17 -42.07
C LEU A 177 -12.54 9.31 -42.29
N LYS A 178 -13.53 9.12 -43.17
CA LYS A 178 -14.58 10.11 -43.44
C LYS A 178 -15.38 10.46 -42.17
N VAL A 179 -15.65 9.46 -41.34
CA VAL A 179 -16.38 9.68 -40.07
C VAL A 179 -15.50 10.38 -39.04
N LEU A 180 -14.21 10.04 -38.98
CA LEU A 180 -13.26 10.69 -38.10
C LEU A 180 -13.01 12.16 -38.44
N ASP A 181 -13.00 12.49 -39.75
CA ASP A 181 -12.84 13.87 -40.21
C ASP A 181 -14.10 14.74 -39.90
N ALA A 182 -15.23 14.09 -39.63
CA ALA A 182 -16.49 14.76 -39.28
C ALA A 182 -16.70 14.96 -37.77
N ALA A 183 -15.91 14.26 -36.91
CA ALA A 183 -16.06 14.28 -35.46
C ALA A 183 -15.24 15.40 -34.79
#